data_ab9892c262b0810f33a5a253689421dc
#
_entry.id   ab9892c262b0810f33a5a253689421dc
#
_cell.length_a   1.000
_cell.length_b   1.000
_cell.length_c   1.000
_cell.angle_alpha   90.00
_cell.angle_beta   90.00
_cell.angle_gamma   90.00
#
_symmetry.space_group_name_H-M   'P 1'
#
loop_
_entity.id
_entity.type
_entity.pdbx_description
1 polymer ?
#
loop_
_entity_poly.entity_id
_entity_poly.type
_entity_poly.pdbx_seq_one_letter_code
_entity_poly.pdbx_strand_id
1 'polypeptide(L)'
;MSTRGNTVWLALGSNVGDRAAWLRRALESLREISSGSLRVSKIYETAPIGPGSQERYLNLCLRLSTVLNPRQLLEHCQELEQRLGRVPRGRWEPREIDIDILSYDGLQVREEGLTLPHPLIAERQFVLVPLAEIDPDLVLPGQADSVSRLLQKCRDAQGPDEIREYRLLPAGSAASLPDRLRYIAVEGVIGVGKSTLVKLLGERLGGQSLFEEFENNPFLADFYRDRNRFAFQTQVTFLLSRFRQIRDYFQQQDLFRPQVVSDYMFAKDKIFATQNLDENEMALYLRLSEMMERQLPKPDYVVYLQADTKTLMGRIKQRDRDYERSMDEGYIESLNQAYNGFFHYYEASPLLIVNTNHIDFVRKADDLNLLIDQILKAPEGVTYYSPGANH
;
A
#
# COMPACT_ATOMS: atom_id res chain seq x y z
N MET A 1 34.22 -21.31 22.86
CA MET A 1 34.09 -20.01 23.54
C MET A 1 32.96 -19.26 22.82
N SER A 2 31.84 -19.08 23.50
CA SER A 2 30.72 -18.29 22.91
C SER A 2 31.16 -16.84 22.84
N THR A 3 31.42 -16.32 21.65
CA THR A 3 31.69 -14.89 21.44
C THR A 3 30.41 -14.12 21.71
N ARG A 4 30.30 -13.56 22.89
CA ARG A 4 29.19 -12.66 23.25
C ARG A 4 29.28 -11.45 22.32
N GLY A 5 28.31 -11.29 21.43
CA GLY A 5 28.26 -10.15 20.52
C GLY A 5 28.09 -8.84 21.30
N ASN A 6 28.65 -7.75 20.76
CA ASN A 6 28.50 -6.41 21.32
C ASN A 6 27.10 -5.87 21.05
N THR A 7 26.51 -5.20 22.05
CA THR A 7 25.17 -4.62 21.91
C THR A 7 25.23 -3.25 21.24
N VAL A 8 24.43 -3.06 20.18
CA VAL A 8 24.39 -1.81 19.40
C VAL A 8 22.98 -1.30 19.24
N TRP A 9 22.86 0.03 19.23
CA TRP A 9 21.62 0.74 18.95
C TRP A 9 21.78 1.54 17.67
N LEU A 10 20.84 1.37 16.73
CA LEU A 10 20.83 2.04 15.44
C LEU A 10 19.52 2.82 15.28
N ALA A 11 19.58 3.94 14.57
CA ALA A 11 18.41 4.64 14.07
C ALA A 11 18.36 4.50 12.54
N LEU A 12 17.16 4.26 12.00
CA LEU A 12 16.90 4.19 10.57
C LEU A 12 15.88 5.28 10.21
N GLY A 13 16.14 5.99 9.11
CA GLY A 13 15.27 7.03 8.59
C GLY A 13 15.12 6.97 7.08
N SER A 14 13.92 7.31 6.56
CA SER A 14 13.64 7.42 5.12
C SER A 14 12.59 8.48 4.85
N ASN A 15 12.77 9.31 3.78
CA ASN A 15 11.77 10.29 3.34
C ASN A 15 11.60 10.37 1.83
N VAL A 16 12.04 9.36 1.07
CA VAL A 16 11.91 9.32 -0.39
C VAL A 16 11.31 7.99 -0.85
N GLY A 17 10.36 8.06 -1.76
CA GLY A 17 9.78 6.90 -2.42
C GLY A 17 9.02 5.98 -1.47
N ASP A 18 9.19 4.66 -1.61
CA ASP A 18 8.60 3.69 -0.67
C ASP A 18 9.43 3.61 0.62
N ARG A 19 9.25 4.63 1.48
CA ARG A 19 9.93 4.79 2.77
C ARG A 19 9.87 3.53 3.62
N ALA A 20 8.73 2.86 3.62
CA ALA A 20 8.50 1.66 4.42
C ALA A 20 9.24 0.44 3.85
N ALA A 21 9.30 0.30 2.52
CA ALA A 21 10.08 -0.76 1.88
C ALA A 21 11.59 -0.59 2.11
N TRP A 22 12.10 0.65 2.12
CA TRP A 22 13.50 0.92 2.43
C TRP A 22 13.87 0.50 3.85
N LEU A 23 13.04 0.90 4.85
CA LEU A 23 13.25 0.50 6.24
C LEU A 23 13.22 -1.03 6.40
N ARG A 24 12.29 -1.71 5.72
CA ARG A 24 12.18 -3.17 5.77
C ARG A 24 13.41 -3.87 5.22
N ARG A 25 13.85 -3.50 4.01
CA ARG A 25 15.05 -4.07 3.38
C ARG A 25 16.30 -3.84 4.23
N ALA A 26 16.42 -2.66 4.86
CA ALA A 26 17.50 -2.38 5.79
C ALA A 26 17.44 -3.30 7.02
N LEU A 27 16.26 -3.50 7.63
CA LEU A 27 16.07 -4.41 8.75
C LEU A 27 16.39 -5.87 8.40
N GLU A 28 16.01 -6.35 7.21
CA GLU A 28 16.34 -7.71 6.73
C GLU A 28 17.84 -7.90 6.63
N SER A 29 18.56 -6.96 6.01
CA SER A 29 20.04 -7.04 5.91
C SER A 29 20.74 -6.92 7.27
N LEU A 30 20.24 -6.06 8.17
CA LEU A 30 20.82 -5.94 9.52
C LEU A 30 20.57 -7.17 10.40
N ARG A 31 19.55 -7.97 10.10
CA ARG A 31 19.36 -9.30 10.75
C ARG A 31 20.48 -10.28 10.44
N GLU A 32 21.06 -10.22 9.25
CA GLU A 32 22.12 -11.13 8.81
C GLU A 32 23.41 -10.96 9.63
N ILE A 33 23.70 -9.73 10.10
CA ILE A 33 24.86 -9.43 10.95
C ILE A 33 24.58 -9.54 12.45
N SER A 34 23.33 -9.87 12.81
CA SER A 34 22.96 -10.04 14.21
C SER A 34 23.34 -11.42 14.73
N SER A 35 24.15 -11.47 15.78
CA SER A 35 24.54 -12.70 16.48
C SER A 35 23.54 -13.13 17.58
N GLY A 36 22.41 -12.40 17.72
CA GLY A 36 21.42 -12.64 18.77
C GLY A 36 20.04 -12.07 18.44
N SER A 37 19.24 -11.79 19.45
CA SER A 37 17.91 -11.21 19.27
C SER A 37 17.98 -9.77 18.78
N LEU A 38 17.16 -9.46 17.78
CA LEU A 38 16.96 -8.11 17.28
C LEU A 38 15.68 -7.54 17.90
N ARG A 39 15.79 -6.35 18.49
CA ARG A 39 14.66 -5.63 19.07
C ARG A 39 14.43 -4.37 18.26
N VAL A 40 13.20 -4.17 17.74
CA VAL A 40 12.85 -3.05 16.86
C VAL A 40 11.70 -2.28 17.47
N SER A 41 11.76 -0.95 17.44
CA SER A 41 10.65 -0.08 17.81
C SER A 41 9.53 -0.14 16.77
N LYS A 42 8.39 0.46 17.09
CA LYS A 42 7.43 0.89 16.08
C LYS A 42 8.10 1.89 15.13
N ILE A 43 7.42 2.13 14.01
CA ILE A 43 7.80 3.19 13.07
C ILE A 43 7.05 4.45 13.42
N TYR A 44 7.74 5.58 13.33
CA TYR A 44 7.18 6.89 13.61
C TYR A 44 7.33 7.81 12.42
N GLU A 45 6.24 8.47 12.04
CA GLU A 45 6.27 9.51 11.03
C GLU A 45 6.52 10.87 11.68
N THR A 46 7.49 11.61 11.15
CA THR A 46 7.94 12.89 11.71
C THR A 46 8.07 13.96 10.64
N ALA A 47 7.94 15.22 11.02
CA ALA A 47 8.25 16.34 10.13
C ALA A 47 9.76 16.36 9.78
N PRO A 48 10.15 16.81 8.59
CA PRO A 48 11.53 16.99 8.23
C PRO A 48 12.17 18.12 9.07
N ILE A 49 13.44 17.94 9.47
CA ILE A 49 14.23 18.99 10.10
C ILE A 49 15.10 19.64 9.02
N GLY A 50 15.01 20.95 8.86
CA GLY A 50 15.82 21.72 7.93
C GLY A 50 14.99 22.65 7.02
N PRO A 51 15.67 23.46 6.20
CA PRO A 51 15.01 24.39 5.28
C PRO A 51 14.38 23.66 4.08
N GLY A 52 13.27 24.18 3.58
CA GLY A 52 12.60 23.70 2.39
C GLY A 52 11.39 22.77 2.67
N SER A 53 10.59 22.54 1.64
CA SER A 53 9.47 21.60 1.69
C SER A 53 9.96 20.19 1.33
N GLN A 54 10.10 19.32 2.32
CA GLN A 54 10.47 17.93 2.15
C GLN A 54 9.31 17.02 2.60
N GLU A 55 9.27 15.81 2.09
CA GLU A 55 8.35 14.79 2.59
C GLU A 55 8.70 14.39 4.04
N ARG A 56 7.68 13.95 4.79
CA ARG A 56 7.86 13.50 6.17
C ARG A 56 8.74 12.25 6.23
N TYR A 57 9.54 12.15 7.29
CA TYR A 57 10.38 10.97 7.53
C TYR A 57 9.60 9.85 8.19
N LEU A 58 9.93 8.60 7.84
CA LEU A 58 9.66 7.44 8.68
C LEU A 58 10.93 7.09 9.44
N ASN A 59 10.84 7.01 10.77
CA ASN A 59 11.95 6.72 11.66
C ASN A 59 11.64 5.53 12.55
N LEU A 60 12.66 4.71 12.82
CA LEU A 60 12.64 3.66 13.83
C LEU A 60 13.98 3.54 14.50
N CYS A 61 14.01 2.92 15.68
CA CYS A 61 15.26 2.47 16.32
C CYS A 61 15.26 0.95 16.47
N LEU A 62 16.46 0.38 16.46
CA LEU A 62 16.64 -1.02 16.75
C LEU A 62 17.85 -1.26 17.66
N ARG A 63 17.78 -2.37 18.41
CA ARG A 63 18.89 -2.92 19.18
C ARG A 63 19.22 -4.30 18.63
N LEU A 64 20.49 -4.55 18.36
CA LEU A 64 21.00 -5.85 17.95
C LEU A 64 22.30 -6.19 18.67
N SER A 65 22.72 -7.46 18.61
CA SER A 65 24.06 -7.90 19.03
C SER A 65 24.87 -8.25 17.80
N THR A 66 26.12 -7.77 17.70
CA THR A 66 26.97 -8.07 16.54
C THR A 66 28.40 -8.37 16.96
N VAL A 67 29.11 -9.14 16.13
CA VAL A 67 30.55 -9.39 16.28
C VAL A 67 31.43 -8.36 15.55
N LEU A 68 30.82 -7.52 14.70
CA LEU A 68 31.51 -6.44 13.98
C LEU A 68 32.00 -5.39 14.99
N ASN A 69 33.22 -4.89 14.85
CA ASN A 69 33.68 -3.75 15.61
C ASN A 69 33.02 -2.44 15.12
N PRO A 70 33.15 -1.30 15.84
CA PRO A 70 32.46 -0.07 15.47
C PRO A 70 32.75 0.41 14.04
N ARG A 71 34.00 0.31 13.57
CA ARG A 71 34.40 0.71 12.22
C ARG A 71 33.79 -0.20 11.16
N GLN A 72 33.87 -1.51 11.36
CA GLN A 72 33.26 -2.50 10.46
C GLN A 72 31.74 -2.33 10.38
N LEU A 73 31.08 -2.02 11.50
CA LEU A 73 29.65 -1.76 11.51
C LEU A 73 29.31 -0.50 10.73
N LEU A 74 30.08 0.58 10.86
CA LEU A 74 29.89 1.81 10.08
C LEU A 74 30.03 1.53 8.58
N GLU A 75 31.09 0.84 8.18
CA GLU A 75 31.33 0.45 6.79
C GLU A 75 30.17 -0.38 6.25
N HIS A 76 29.70 -1.37 7.02
CA HIS A 76 28.55 -2.18 6.65
C HIS A 76 27.26 -1.37 6.49
N CYS A 77 26.98 -0.42 7.40
CA CYS A 77 25.82 0.47 7.28
C CYS A 77 25.90 1.32 6.00
N GLN A 78 27.05 1.91 5.71
CA GLN A 78 27.28 2.73 4.51
C GLN A 78 27.17 1.92 3.22
N GLU A 79 27.71 0.72 3.16
CA GLU A 79 27.55 -0.18 2.03
C GLU A 79 26.09 -0.60 1.85
N LEU A 80 25.37 -0.83 2.94
CA LEU A 80 23.94 -1.16 2.90
C LEU A 80 23.12 0.00 2.35
N GLU A 81 23.36 1.21 2.79
CA GLU A 81 22.72 2.42 2.25
C GLU A 81 22.94 2.56 0.74
N GLN A 82 24.18 2.37 0.27
CA GLN A 82 24.51 2.41 -1.16
C GLN A 82 23.79 1.31 -1.96
N ARG A 83 23.79 0.07 -1.46
CA ARG A 83 23.06 -1.05 -2.09
C ARG A 83 21.57 -0.81 -2.17
N LEU A 84 21.01 -0.12 -1.19
CA LEU A 84 19.60 0.25 -1.15
C LEU A 84 19.28 1.50 -1.98
N GLY A 85 20.25 2.03 -2.74
CA GLY A 85 20.03 3.10 -3.71
C GLY A 85 20.19 4.51 -3.17
N ARG A 86 20.82 4.68 -1.98
CA ARG A 86 21.15 6.00 -1.47
C ARG A 86 22.08 6.72 -2.45
N VAL A 87 21.63 7.86 -2.97
CA VAL A 87 22.42 8.74 -3.80
C VAL A 87 23.09 9.78 -2.90
N PRO A 88 24.43 9.98 -2.98
CA PRO A 88 25.10 11.07 -2.26
C PRO A 88 24.52 12.41 -2.69
N ARG A 89 23.86 13.09 -1.74
CA ARG A 89 23.31 14.44 -1.90
C ARG A 89 23.86 15.35 -0.81
N GLY A 90 23.57 16.63 -0.91
CA GLY A 90 24.00 17.61 0.09
C GLY A 90 23.43 17.38 1.49
N ARG A 91 23.90 18.15 2.45
CA ARG A 91 23.34 18.18 3.80
C ARG A 91 21.89 18.70 3.72
N TRP A 92 20.95 18.04 4.42
CA TRP A 92 19.50 18.35 4.41
C TRP A 92 18.76 17.96 3.12
N GLU A 93 19.33 17.10 2.29
CA GLU A 93 18.65 16.58 1.10
C GLU A 93 17.82 15.31 1.44
N PRO A 94 16.75 15.05 0.67
CA PRO A 94 15.96 13.85 0.84
C PRO A 94 16.77 12.57 0.65
N ARG A 95 16.46 11.50 1.45
CA ARG A 95 17.21 10.24 1.46
C ARG A 95 16.31 9.03 1.39
N GLU A 96 16.69 8.08 0.56
CA GLU A 96 16.07 6.78 0.43
C GLU A 96 16.14 6.01 1.76
N ILE A 97 17.34 5.97 2.36
CA ILE A 97 17.61 5.37 3.67
C ILE A 97 18.80 6.07 4.34
N ASP A 98 18.72 6.23 5.64
CA ASP A 98 19.78 6.76 6.51
C ASP A 98 19.91 5.82 7.71
N ILE A 99 21.13 5.37 8.04
CA ILE A 99 21.40 4.42 9.12
C ILE A 99 22.47 5.00 10.04
N ASP A 100 22.04 5.53 11.18
CA ASP A 100 22.92 6.12 12.18
C ASP A 100 23.24 5.12 13.30
N ILE A 101 24.53 4.97 13.67
CA ILE A 101 24.94 4.22 14.86
C ILE A 101 24.77 5.14 16.08
N LEU A 102 23.81 4.83 16.94
CA LEU A 102 23.49 5.64 18.11
C LEU A 102 24.45 5.39 19.27
N SER A 103 24.67 4.12 19.60
CA SER A 103 25.55 3.70 20.70
C SER A 103 26.07 2.28 20.44
N TYR A 104 27.23 1.96 20.99
CA TYR A 104 27.89 0.66 20.81
C TYR A 104 28.50 0.21 22.13
N ASP A 105 27.92 -0.78 22.76
CA ASP A 105 28.41 -1.54 23.94
C ASP A 105 29.04 -0.68 25.07
N GLY A 106 28.47 0.52 25.29
CA GLY A 106 28.98 1.45 26.29
C GLY A 106 30.29 2.18 25.92
N LEU A 107 30.76 2.04 24.67
CA LEU A 107 32.00 2.69 24.21
C LEU A 107 31.80 4.17 23.93
N GLN A 108 32.88 4.94 24.20
CA GLN A 108 33.04 6.29 23.67
C GLN A 108 34.12 6.26 22.59
N VAL A 109 33.74 6.66 21.37
CA VAL A 109 34.66 6.70 20.21
C VAL A 109 34.63 8.09 19.60
N ARG A 110 35.81 8.59 19.25
CA ARG A 110 35.99 9.83 18.48
C ARG A 110 37.06 9.61 17.43
N GLU A 111 36.63 9.18 16.27
CA GLU A 111 37.47 8.92 15.10
C GLU A 111 36.92 9.68 13.89
N GLU A 112 37.69 9.78 12.84
CA GLU A 112 37.24 10.36 11.58
C GLU A 112 36.03 9.58 11.04
N GLY A 113 34.91 10.28 10.87
CA GLY A 113 33.63 9.73 10.40
C GLY A 113 32.86 8.92 11.43
N LEU A 114 33.35 8.70 12.67
CA LEU A 114 32.67 7.91 13.69
C LEU A 114 32.75 8.55 15.07
N THR A 115 31.65 9.06 15.59
CA THR A 115 31.54 9.55 16.96
C THR A 115 30.45 8.75 17.69
N LEU A 116 30.79 8.09 18.79
CA LEU A 116 29.89 7.31 19.63
C LEU A 116 29.97 7.79 21.10
N PRO A 117 28.85 7.96 21.79
CA PRO A 117 27.48 7.97 21.24
C PRO A 117 27.29 9.03 20.18
N HIS A 118 26.30 8.87 19.29
CA HIS A 118 25.99 9.85 18.26
C HIS A 118 25.72 11.23 18.90
N PRO A 119 26.40 12.31 18.47
CA PRO A 119 26.48 13.57 19.23
C PRO A 119 25.12 14.27 19.42
N LEU A 120 24.17 14.08 18.51
CA LEU A 120 22.87 14.77 18.53
C LEU A 120 21.71 13.91 19.10
N ILE A 121 21.96 12.78 19.74
CA ILE A 121 20.88 11.92 20.26
C ILE A 121 19.97 12.69 21.21
N ALA A 122 20.56 13.41 22.18
CA ALA A 122 19.81 14.10 23.22
C ALA A 122 18.91 15.26 22.73
N GLU A 123 19.11 15.70 21.48
CA GLU A 123 18.44 16.86 20.89
C GLU A 123 17.35 16.45 19.87
N ARG A 124 17.21 15.14 19.59
CA ARG A 124 16.37 14.64 18.49
C ARG A 124 15.22 13.79 19.00
N GLN A 125 14.01 14.36 19.12
CA GLN A 125 12.84 13.62 19.57
C GLN A 125 12.50 12.43 18.64
N PHE A 126 12.70 12.57 17.32
CA PHE A 126 12.45 11.50 16.34
C PHE A 126 13.38 10.28 16.49
N VAL A 127 14.52 10.43 17.23
CA VAL A 127 15.39 9.33 17.67
C VAL A 127 15.02 8.86 19.07
N LEU A 128 14.81 9.80 20.01
CA LEU A 128 14.54 9.49 21.41
C LEU A 128 13.21 8.75 21.61
N VAL A 129 12.17 9.08 20.84
CA VAL A 129 10.85 8.40 20.96
C VAL A 129 10.97 6.92 20.64
N PRO A 130 11.44 6.48 19.46
CA PRO A 130 11.59 5.07 19.15
C PRO A 130 12.66 4.37 20.02
N LEU A 131 13.70 5.08 20.44
CA LEU A 131 14.73 4.52 21.32
C LEU A 131 14.18 4.24 22.71
N ALA A 132 13.38 5.16 23.27
CA ALA A 132 12.73 4.97 24.57
C ALA A 132 11.71 3.82 24.59
N GLU A 133 11.11 3.49 23.44
CA GLU A 133 10.21 2.34 23.33
C GLU A 133 10.97 1.00 23.52
N ILE A 134 12.17 0.89 22.97
CA ILE A 134 12.95 -0.37 23.02
C ILE A 134 13.84 -0.47 24.26
N ASP A 135 14.34 0.66 24.77
CA ASP A 135 15.31 0.68 25.88
C ASP A 135 15.20 2.00 26.70
N PRO A 136 14.10 2.19 27.45
CA PRO A 136 13.82 3.44 28.18
C PRO A 136 14.87 3.78 29.25
N ASP A 137 15.47 2.74 29.84
CA ASP A 137 16.44 2.87 30.94
C ASP A 137 17.89 2.94 30.47
N LEU A 138 18.14 2.90 29.16
CA LEU A 138 19.47 3.03 28.59
C LEU A 138 20.09 4.35 29.00
N VAL A 139 21.26 4.29 29.63
CA VAL A 139 22.10 5.45 29.91
C VAL A 139 23.25 5.45 28.91
N LEU A 140 23.28 6.47 28.04
CA LEU A 140 24.32 6.58 27.03
C LEU A 140 25.66 6.98 27.66
N PRO A 141 26.79 6.49 27.17
CA PRO A 141 28.11 6.88 27.65
C PRO A 141 28.28 8.39 27.67
N GLY A 142 28.70 8.93 28.81
CA GLY A 142 28.88 10.38 29.02
C GLY A 142 27.59 11.16 29.33
N GLN A 143 26.44 10.50 29.41
CA GLN A 143 25.18 11.08 29.89
C GLN A 143 24.87 10.63 31.32
N ALA A 144 24.26 11.55 32.11
CA ALA A 144 23.79 11.21 33.46
C ALA A 144 22.37 10.68 33.49
N ASP A 145 21.60 10.93 32.43
CA ASP A 145 20.18 10.64 32.34
C ASP A 145 19.91 9.43 31.44
N SER A 146 18.87 8.67 31.75
CA SER A 146 18.36 7.63 30.88
C SER A 146 17.68 8.22 29.63
N VAL A 147 17.50 7.39 28.60
CA VAL A 147 16.83 7.79 27.35
C VAL A 147 15.43 8.37 27.60
N SER A 148 14.64 7.77 28.51
CA SER A 148 13.32 8.30 28.86
C SER A 148 13.41 9.70 29.50
N ARG A 149 14.43 9.96 30.33
CA ARG A 149 14.63 11.26 30.95
C ARG A 149 15.20 12.30 29.97
N LEU A 150 16.05 11.88 29.05
CA LEU A 150 16.53 12.72 27.94
C LEU A 150 15.35 13.14 27.03
N LEU A 151 14.45 12.20 26.71
CA LEU A 151 13.25 12.50 25.93
C LEU A 151 12.36 13.54 26.64
N GLN A 152 12.14 13.39 27.96
CA GLN A 152 11.35 14.37 28.71
C GLN A 152 12.01 15.76 28.68
N LYS A 153 13.32 15.85 28.95
CA LYS A 153 14.05 17.11 28.88
C LYS A 153 14.01 17.74 27.49
N CYS A 154 14.14 16.94 26.44
CA CYS A 154 14.07 17.41 25.06
C CYS A 154 12.70 18.01 24.73
N ARG A 155 11.60 17.36 25.18
CA ARG A 155 10.23 17.86 25.04
C ARG A 155 9.99 19.15 25.82
N ASP A 156 10.52 19.25 27.03
CA ASP A 156 10.40 20.44 27.87
C ASP A 156 11.12 21.65 27.25
N ALA A 157 12.23 21.41 26.53
CA ALA A 157 13.03 22.46 25.90
C ALA A 157 12.51 22.92 24.52
N GLN A 158 11.97 22.00 23.73
CA GLN A 158 11.60 22.24 22.32
C GLN A 158 10.07 22.17 22.07
N GLY A 159 9.30 21.73 23.06
CA GLY A 159 7.91 21.33 22.88
C GLY A 159 7.79 19.95 22.23
N PRO A 160 6.57 19.39 22.16
CA PRO A 160 6.34 18.10 21.49
C PRO A 160 6.43 18.27 19.98
N ASP A 161 7.31 17.50 19.33
CA ASP A 161 7.30 17.36 17.88
C ASP A 161 6.02 16.65 17.43
N GLU A 162 5.58 16.93 16.21
CA GLU A 162 4.49 16.19 15.56
C GLU A 162 4.98 14.80 15.15
N ILE A 163 5.02 13.87 16.13
CA ILE A 163 5.45 12.48 15.95
C ILE A 163 4.23 11.59 16.03
N ARG A 164 3.95 10.86 14.96
CA ARG A 164 2.81 9.94 14.87
C ARG A 164 3.30 8.52 14.69
N GLU A 165 2.69 7.54 15.39
CA GLU A 165 2.95 6.14 15.10
C GLU A 165 2.52 5.82 13.66
N TYR A 166 3.48 5.36 12.86
CA TYR A 166 3.23 4.88 11.50
C TYR A 166 3.03 3.38 11.56
N ARG A 167 1.82 2.93 11.33
CA ARG A 167 1.53 1.50 11.28
C ARG A 167 1.98 0.94 9.94
N LEU A 168 3.13 0.27 9.96
CA LEU A 168 3.43 -0.70 8.92
C LEU A 168 2.40 -1.81 8.99
N LEU A 169 1.71 -2.02 7.90
CA LEU A 169 1.18 -3.35 7.66
C LEU A 169 2.40 -4.26 7.48
N PRO A 170 2.53 -5.32 8.31
CA PRO A 170 3.73 -6.16 8.26
C PRO A 170 3.87 -6.77 6.87
N ALA A 171 4.97 -6.48 6.16
CA ALA A 171 5.40 -7.31 5.07
C ALA A 171 6.05 -8.55 5.69
N GLY A 172 5.43 -9.65 5.47
CA GLY A 172 5.96 -10.93 5.97
C GLY A 172 5.34 -11.49 7.25
N SER A 173 4.53 -10.75 8.06
CA SER A 173 3.25 -11.33 8.42
C SER A 173 2.37 -11.01 7.23
N ALA A 174 2.00 -11.99 6.46
CA ALA A 174 0.84 -11.87 5.63
C ALA A 174 -0.24 -11.29 6.55
N ALA A 175 -0.58 -9.98 6.44
CA ALA A 175 -1.89 -9.55 6.79
C ALA A 175 -2.74 -10.33 5.80
N SER A 176 -3.01 -11.60 6.15
CA SER A 176 -3.94 -12.40 5.38
C SER A 176 -5.25 -11.67 5.48
N LEU A 177 -5.90 -11.53 4.38
CA LEU A 177 -7.28 -11.10 4.38
C LEU A 177 -8.00 -11.89 5.51
N PRO A 178 -8.83 -11.25 6.32
CA PRO A 178 -9.58 -11.97 7.34
C PRO A 178 -10.25 -13.21 6.72
N ASP A 179 -10.27 -14.35 7.39
CA ASP A 179 -10.84 -15.61 6.88
C ASP A 179 -12.27 -15.48 6.33
N ARG A 180 -13.00 -14.46 6.79
CA ARG A 180 -14.34 -14.11 6.31
C ARG A 180 -14.33 -13.47 4.93
N LEU A 181 -13.20 -12.97 4.43
CA LEU A 181 -13.05 -12.32 3.13
C LEU A 181 -12.36 -13.26 2.14
N ARG A 182 -13.12 -14.24 1.63
CA ARG A 182 -12.61 -15.20 0.64
C ARG A 182 -12.63 -14.66 -0.77
N TYR A 183 -13.61 -13.78 -1.07
CA TYR A 183 -13.76 -13.17 -2.37
C TYR A 183 -13.98 -11.67 -2.24
N ILE A 184 -12.97 -10.88 -2.65
CA ILE A 184 -13.04 -9.42 -2.74
C ILE A 184 -13.12 -9.02 -4.21
N ALA A 185 -14.07 -8.15 -4.55
CA ALA A 185 -14.15 -7.55 -5.88
C ALA A 185 -13.77 -6.07 -5.81
N VAL A 186 -12.88 -5.63 -6.69
CA VAL A 186 -12.51 -4.24 -6.89
C VAL A 186 -13.20 -3.72 -8.13
N GLU A 187 -14.08 -2.74 -7.98
CA GLU A 187 -14.88 -2.19 -9.05
C GLU A 187 -14.66 -0.70 -9.27
N GLY A 188 -15.09 -0.22 -10.43
CA GLY A 188 -15.01 1.19 -10.82
C GLY A 188 -14.84 1.36 -12.33
N VAL A 189 -14.91 2.59 -12.78
CA VAL A 189 -14.88 2.96 -14.20
C VAL A 189 -13.52 2.64 -14.85
N ILE A 190 -13.48 2.58 -16.17
CA ILE A 190 -12.25 2.46 -16.95
C ILE A 190 -11.27 3.58 -16.55
N GLY A 191 -10.00 3.20 -16.31
CA GLY A 191 -8.96 4.17 -15.92
C GLY A 191 -8.84 4.45 -14.42
N VAL A 192 -9.75 3.96 -13.56
CA VAL A 192 -9.71 4.26 -12.11
C VAL A 192 -8.58 3.54 -11.35
N GLY A 193 -8.01 2.46 -11.91
CA GLY A 193 -6.87 1.74 -11.31
C GLY A 193 -7.19 0.37 -10.71
N LYS A 194 -8.33 -0.25 -11.04
CA LYS A 194 -8.78 -1.57 -10.53
C LYS A 194 -7.70 -2.65 -10.59
N SER A 195 -7.25 -2.99 -11.80
CA SER A 195 -6.30 -4.10 -12.01
C SER A 195 -4.97 -3.87 -11.31
N THR A 196 -4.53 -2.59 -11.20
CA THR A 196 -3.33 -2.23 -10.44
C THR A 196 -3.54 -2.48 -8.95
N LEU A 197 -4.69 -2.05 -8.38
CA LEU A 197 -5.00 -2.30 -6.97
C LEU A 197 -5.09 -3.80 -6.68
N VAL A 198 -5.78 -4.57 -7.53
CA VAL A 198 -5.90 -6.04 -7.40
C VAL A 198 -4.53 -6.72 -7.36
N LYS A 199 -3.62 -6.34 -8.27
CA LYS A 199 -2.24 -6.84 -8.27
C LYS A 199 -1.53 -6.53 -6.96
N LEU A 200 -1.59 -5.27 -6.51
CA LEU A 200 -0.94 -4.82 -5.28
C LEU A 200 -1.53 -5.50 -4.03
N LEU A 201 -2.86 -5.72 -3.99
CA LEU A 201 -3.50 -6.46 -2.91
C LEU A 201 -3.07 -7.94 -2.90
N GLY A 202 -3.01 -8.59 -4.06
CA GLY A 202 -2.52 -9.97 -4.18
C GLY A 202 -1.09 -10.12 -3.68
N GLU A 203 -0.19 -9.22 -4.10
CA GLU A 203 1.21 -9.22 -3.67
C GLU A 203 1.38 -8.94 -2.17
N ARG A 204 0.55 -8.07 -1.59
CA ARG A 204 0.67 -7.64 -0.19
C ARG A 204 -0.06 -8.52 0.81
N LEU A 205 -1.18 -9.11 0.41
CA LEU A 205 -2.08 -9.87 1.30
C LEU A 205 -2.05 -11.38 1.04
N GLY A 206 -1.25 -11.84 0.06
CA GLY A 206 -1.12 -13.26 -0.27
C GLY A 206 -2.36 -13.86 -0.97
N GLY A 207 -3.30 -13.03 -1.42
CA GLY A 207 -4.48 -13.44 -2.17
C GLY A 207 -4.16 -13.72 -3.64
N GLN A 208 -4.93 -14.57 -4.28
CA GLN A 208 -4.84 -14.80 -5.72
C GLN A 208 -5.56 -13.67 -6.47
N SER A 209 -4.88 -13.06 -7.45
CA SER A 209 -5.46 -12.05 -8.32
C SER A 209 -6.24 -12.70 -9.45
N LEU A 210 -7.50 -12.27 -9.66
CA LEU A 210 -8.34 -12.70 -10.77
C LEU A 210 -8.65 -11.48 -11.65
N PHE A 211 -8.10 -11.48 -12.87
CA PHE A 211 -8.26 -10.39 -13.83
C PHE A 211 -9.28 -10.73 -14.91
N GLU A 212 -10.03 -9.72 -15.35
CA GLU A 212 -10.99 -9.83 -16.44
C GLU A 212 -10.29 -10.11 -17.78
N GLU A 213 -10.70 -11.14 -18.50
CA GLU A 213 -10.21 -11.51 -19.83
C GLU A 213 -10.98 -10.76 -20.93
N PHE A 214 -10.81 -9.44 -21.00
CA PHE A 214 -11.56 -8.61 -21.97
C PHE A 214 -11.03 -8.74 -23.42
N GLU A 215 -9.75 -9.09 -23.60
CA GLU A 215 -9.13 -9.19 -24.93
C GLU A 215 -9.66 -10.36 -25.77
N ASN A 216 -10.25 -11.36 -25.13
CA ASN A 216 -10.81 -12.55 -25.78
C ASN A 216 -12.18 -12.32 -26.39
N ASN A 217 -12.75 -11.11 -26.34
CA ASN A 217 -14.04 -10.82 -26.96
C ASN A 217 -13.87 -10.47 -28.46
N PRO A 218 -14.30 -11.35 -29.39
CA PRO A 218 -14.09 -11.14 -30.82
C PRO A 218 -14.87 -9.95 -31.38
N PHE A 219 -15.89 -9.47 -30.67
CA PHE A 219 -16.73 -8.36 -31.11
C PHE A 219 -16.26 -7.00 -30.58
N LEU A 220 -15.26 -6.96 -29.71
CA LEU A 220 -14.87 -5.74 -29.00
C LEU A 220 -14.38 -4.64 -29.98
N ALA A 221 -13.56 -4.98 -30.97
CA ALA A 221 -13.07 -4.04 -31.95
C ALA A 221 -14.21 -3.48 -32.84
N ASP A 222 -15.15 -4.31 -33.22
CA ASP A 222 -16.31 -3.90 -34.01
C ASP A 222 -17.31 -3.08 -33.21
N PHE A 223 -17.49 -3.39 -31.93
CA PHE A 223 -18.29 -2.58 -30.99
C PHE A 223 -17.78 -1.14 -30.90
N TYR A 224 -16.49 -0.91 -30.83
CA TYR A 224 -15.96 0.46 -30.79
C TYR A 224 -16.14 1.22 -32.12
N ARG A 225 -16.30 0.51 -33.25
CA ARG A 225 -16.62 1.12 -34.56
C ARG A 225 -18.09 1.42 -34.75
N ASP A 226 -18.97 0.48 -34.34
CA ASP A 226 -20.42 0.54 -34.50
C ASP A 226 -21.11 -0.08 -33.29
N ARG A 227 -21.32 0.73 -32.25
CA ARG A 227 -21.87 0.27 -30.97
C ARG A 227 -23.26 -0.31 -31.12
N ASN A 228 -24.14 0.35 -31.87
CA ASN A 228 -25.55 -0.05 -31.99
C ASN A 228 -25.67 -1.45 -32.64
N ARG A 229 -24.78 -1.77 -33.58
CA ARG A 229 -24.82 -3.02 -34.28
C ARG A 229 -24.25 -4.20 -33.50
N PHE A 230 -23.21 -3.94 -32.68
CA PHE A 230 -22.46 -5.03 -32.03
C PHE A 230 -22.63 -5.04 -30.49
N ALA A 231 -23.49 -4.20 -29.93
CA ALA A 231 -23.70 -4.11 -28.48
C ALA A 231 -24.13 -5.44 -27.87
N PHE A 232 -25.18 -6.05 -28.39
CA PHE A 232 -25.74 -7.28 -27.85
C PHE A 232 -24.74 -8.44 -27.87
N GLN A 233 -24.12 -8.69 -29.03
CA GLN A 233 -23.10 -9.75 -29.18
C GLN A 233 -21.93 -9.57 -28.23
N THR A 234 -21.49 -8.32 -28.10
CA THR A 234 -20.38 -7.96 -27.20
C THR A 234 -20.74 -8.18 -25.74
N GLN A 235 -21.94 -7.74 -25.32
CA GLN A 235 -22.40 -7.90 -23.94
C GLN A 235 -22.64 -9.36 -23.57
N VAL A 236 -23.30 -10.15 -24.44
CA VAL A 236 -23.52 -11.57 -24.19
C VAL A 236 -22.20 -12.34 -24.13
N THR A 237 -21.21 -11.97 -24.96
CA THR A 237 -19.89 -12.58 -24.93
C THR A 237 -19.16 -12.28 -23.62
N PHE A 238 -19.21 -11.05 -23.15
CA PHE A 238 -18.66 -10.69 -21.84
C PHE A 238 -19.37 -11.40 -20.69
N LEU A 239 -20.71 -11.46 -20.72
CA LEU A 239 -21.49 -12.15 -19.73
C LEU A 239 -21.08 -13.63 -19.61
N LEU A 240 -20.96 -14.34 -20.75
CA LEU A 240 -20.53 -15.74 -20.82
C LEU A 240 -19.09 -15.94 -20.36
N SER A 241 -18.18 -15.07 -20.78
CA SER A 241 -16.76 -15.14 -20.40
C SER A 241 -16.59 -14.96 -18.88
N ARG A 242 -17.19 -13.93 -18.28
CA ARG A 242 -17.17 -13.69 -16.84
C ARG A 242 -17.81 -14.83 -16.06
N PHE A 243 -18.95 -15.35 -16.54
CA PHE A 243 -19.60 -16.50 -15.92
C PHE A 243 -18.67 -17.71 -15.85
N ARG A 244 -18.06 -18.08 -17.00
CA ARG A 244 -17.12 -19.22 -17.07
C ARG A 244 -15.93 -19.00 -16.14
N GLN A 245 -15.31 -17.85 -16.22
CA GLN A 245 -14.10 -17.52 -15.47
C GLN A 245 -14.34 -17.60 -13.95
N ILE A 246 -15.42 -16.99 -13.44
CA ILE A 246 -15.75 -17.03 -12.00
C ILE A 246 -16.15 -18.46 -11.61
N ARG A 247 -17.02 -19.12 -12.39
CA ARG A 247 -17.47 -20.49 -12.11
C ARG A 247 -16.29 -21.46 -12.06
N ASP A 248 -15.43 -21.45 -13.08
CA ASP A 248 -14.32 -22.40 -13.21
C ASP A 248 -13.28 -22.14 -12.11
N TYR A 249 -13.05 -20.86 -11.76
CA TYR A 249 -12.21 -20.51 -10.63
C TYR A 249 -12.72 -21.09 -9.32
N PHE A 250 -13.99 -20.89 -8.99
CA PHE A 250 -14.57 -21.34 -7.71
C PHE A 250 -14.94 -22.82 -7.68
N GLN A 251 -15.20 -23.48 -8.82
CA GLN A 251 -15.42 -24.94 -8.89
C GLN A 251 -14.14 -25.76 -8.72
N GLN A 252 -12.99 -25.20 -9.09
CA GLN A 252 -11.70 -25.86 -8.89
C GLN A 252 -11.15 -25.69 -7.46
N GLN A 253 -11.94 -25.17 -6.52
CA GLN A 253 -11.50 -24.90 -5.15
C GLN A 253 -11.18 -26.18 -4.38
N ASP A 254 -9.89 -26.40 -4.13
CA ASP A 254 -9.40 -27.24 -3.06
C ASP A 254 -9.54 -26.52 -1.71
N LEU A 255 -9.73 -27.26 -0.61
CA LEU A 255 -9.91 -26.75 0.76
C LEU A 255 -8.77 -25.81 1.26
N PHE A 256 -7.66 -25.71 0.51
CA PHE A 256 -6.45 -24.96 0.86
C PHE A 256 -6.19 -23.73 -0.03
N ARG A 257 -7.18 -23.25 -0.81
CA ARG A 257 -6.91 -22.15 -1.74
C ARG A 257 -6.87 -20.79 -1.06
N PRO A 258 -5.94 -19.92 -1.53
CA PRO A 258 -5.83 -18.55 -1.05
C PRO A 258 -7.10 -17.77 -1.40
N GLN A 259 -7.38 -16.76 -0.62
CA GLN A 259 -8.40 -15.76 -0.87
C GLN A 259 -8.21 -15.14 -2.26
N VAL A 260 -9.29 -14.74 -2.91
CA VAL A 260 -9.25 -14.13 -4.23
C VAL A 260 -9.60 -12.65 -4.19
N VAL A 261 -8.84 -11.87 -4.95
CA VAL A 261 -9.13 -10.47 -5.24
C VAL A 261 -9.30 -10.32 -6.74
N SER A 262 -10.49 -9.92 -7.19
CA SER A 262 -10.79 -9.75 -8.62
C SER A 262 -10.93 -8.27 -9.00
N ASP A 263 -10.63 -7.92 -10.26
CA ASP A 263 -10.86 -6.57 -10.81
C ASP A 263 -12.22 -6.41 -11.49
N TYR A 264 -13.11 -7.36 -11.22
CA TYR A 264 -14.51 -7.34 -11.66
C TYR A 264 -15.39 -8.20 -10.78
N MET A 265 -16.69 -7.92 -10.78
CA MET A 265 -17.75 -8.82 -10.30
C MET A 265 -18.76 -9.09 -11.40
N PHE A 266 -19.50 -10.20 -11.30
CA PHE A 266 -20.48 -10.59 -12.33
C PHE A 266 -21.55 -9.51 -12.57
N ALA A 267 -22.05 -8.91 -11.50
CA ALA A 267 -23.10 -7.90 -11.58
C ALA A 267 -22.70 -6.60 -12.34
N LYS A 268 -21.38 -6.31 -12.48
CA LYS A 268 -20.85 -5.22 -13.29
C LYS A 268 -21.41 -5.21 -14.71
N ASP A 269 -21.62 -6.39 -15.27
CA ASP A 269 -22.05 -6.52 -16.67
C ASP A 269 -23.39 -5.81 -16.93
N LYS A 270 -24.27 -5.77 -15.92
CA LYS A 270 -25.56 -5.04 -16.01
C LYS A 270 -25.38 -3.53 -16.23
N ILE A 271 -24.31 -2.94 -15.68
CA ILE A 271 -24.00 -1.51 -15.83
C ILE A 271 -23.74 -1.19 -17.31
N PHE A 272 -22.95 -2.02 -17.98
CA PHE A 272 -22.64 -1.87 -19.40
C PHE A 272 -23.83 -2.21 -20.28
N ALA A 273 -24.59 -3.25 -19.96
CA ALA A 273 -25.78 -3.64 -20.69
C ALA A 273 -26.82 -2.50 -20.71
N THR A 274 -27.05 -1.87 -19.57
CA THR A 274 -27.99 -0.73 -19.45
C THR A 274 -27.59 0.47 -20.34
N GLN A 275 -26.31 0.65 -20.60
CA GLN A 275 -25.81 1.77 -21.41
C GLN A 275 -25.81 1.46 -22.92
N ASN A 276 -25.85 0.20 -23.30
CA ASN A 276 -25.56 -0.19 -24.69
C ASN A 276 -26.71 -0.98 -25.37
N LEU A 277 -27.64 -1.59 -24.61
CA LEU A 277 -28.68 -2.43 -25.15
C LEU A 277 -30.02 -1.70 -25.29
N ASP A 278 -30.79 -2.03 -26.33
CA ASP A 278 -32.17 -1.60 -26.45
C ASP A 278 -33.10 -2.39 -25.49
N GLU A 279 -34.38 -2.02 -25.41
CA GLU A 279 -35.33 -2.62 -24.49
C GLU A 279 -35.53 -4.14 -24.70
N ASN A 280 -35.57 -4.62 -25.95
CA ASN A 280 -35.75 -6.01 -26.28
C ASN A 280 -34.50 -6.86 -25.99
N GLU A 281 -33.33 -6.30 -26.37
CA GLU A 281 -32.02 -6.88 -26.09
C GLU A 281 -31.79 -6.97 -24.58
N MET A 282 -32.13 -5.90 -23.86
CA MET A 282 -32.00 -5.85 -22.39
C MET A 282 -32.91 -6.88 -21.71
N ALA A 283 -34.14 -7.06 -22.18
CA ALA A 283 -35.05 -8.08 -21.62
C ALA A 283 -34.49 -9.50 -21.76
N LEU A 284 -33.90 -9.84 -22.92
CA LEU A 284 -33.27 -11.13 -23.13
C LEU A 284 -31.97 -11.26 -22.30
N TYR A 285 -31.16 -10.24 -22.28
CA TYR A 285 -29.93 -10.17 -21.51
C TYR A 285 -30.19 -10.42 -20.00
N LEU A 286 -31.19 -9.77 -19.41
CA LEU A 286 -31.54 -9.93 -17.99
C LEU A 286 -31.91 -11.36 -17.65
N ARG A 287 -32.69 -12.04 -18.50
CA ARG A 287 -33.05 -13.47 -18.29
C ARG A 287 -31.81 -14.36 -18.27
N LEU A 288 -30.88 -14.15 -19.20
CA LEU A 288 -29.61 -14.88 -19.24
C LEU A 288 -28.74 -14.59 -17.99
N SER A 289 -28.62 -13.33 -17.65
CA SER A 289 -27.83 -12.87 -16.49
C SER A 289 -28.35 -13.47 -15.18
N GLU A 290 -29.66 -13.43 -14.93
CA GLU A 290 -30.27 -13.99 -13.72
C GLU A 290 -30.06 -15.50 -13.58
N MET A 291 -30.19 -16.27 -14.70
CA MET A 291 -29.94 -17.73 -14.69
C MET A 291 -28.50 -18.06 -14.31
N MET A 292 -27.54 -17.25 -14.74
CA MET A 292 -26.10 -17.43 -14.47
C MET A 292 -25.72 -16.94 -13.07
N GLU A 293 -26.23 -15.80 -12.65
CA GLU A 293 -25.89 -15.17 -11.36
C GLU A 293 -26.24 -16.08 -10.17
N ARG A 294 -27.34 -16.86 -10.27
CA ARG A 294 -27.75 -17.83 -9.24
C ARG A 294 -26.74 -18.95 -8.99
N GLN A 295 -25.83 -19.19 -9.93
CA GLN A 295 -24.83 -20.27 -9.87
C GLN A 295 -23.45 -19.78 -9.44
N LEU A 296 -23.29 -18.48 -9.21
CA LEU A 296 -22.02 -17.88 -8.88
C LEU A 296 -21.97 -17.41 -7.42
N PRO A 297 -20.79 -17.46 -6.78
CA PRO A 297 -20.61 -16.85 -5.47
C PRO A 297 -20.70 -15.34 -5.60
N LYS A 298 -21.25 -14.70 -4.57
CA LYS A 298 -21.19 -13.25 -4.42
C LYS A 298 -19.87 -12.87 -3.74
N PRO A 299 -19.31 -11.67 -4.04
CA PRO A 299 -18.20 -11.15 -3.27
C PRO A 299 -18.57 -11.01 -1.77
N ASP A 300 -17.65 -11.38 -0.89
CA ASP A 300 -17.79 -11.13 0.55
C ASP A 300 -17.59 -9.64 0.88
N TYR A 301 -16.86 -8.93 0.02
CA TYR A 301 -16.56 -7.51 0.15
C TYR A 301 -16.32 -6.85 -1.21
N VAL A 302 -16.86 -5.67 -1.39
CA VAL A 302 -16.66 -4.89 -2.62
C VAL A 302 -15.93 -3.59 -2.32
N VAL A 303 -14.91 -3.29 -3.10
CA VAL A 303 -14.17 -2.02 -3.07
C VAL A 303 -14.49 -1.26 -4.35
N TYR A 304 -15.30 -0.22 -4.23
CA TYR A 304 -15.67 0.63 -5.37
C TYR A 304 -14.77 1.87 -5.42
N LEU A 305 -13.94 1.94 -6.46
CA LEU A 305 -13.06 3.08 -6.71
C LEU A 305 -13.80 4.16 -7.52
N GLN A 306 -13.91 5.36 -6.96
CA GLN A 306 -14.50 6.52 -7.62
C GLN A 306 -13.42 7.51 -8.03
N ALA A 307 -13.61 8.16 -9.19
CA ALA A 307 -12.89 9.34 -9.61
C ALA A 307 -13.78 10.22 -10.50
N ASP A 308 -13.47 11.51 -10.60
CA ASP A 308 -14.11 12.37 -11.57
C ASP A 308 -13.68 12.05 -13.02
N THR A 309 -14.49 12.45 -13.99
CA THR A 309 -14.27 12.17 -15.42
C THR A 309 -12.92 12.72 -15.89
N LYS A 310 -12.52 13.88 -15.42
CA LYS A 310 -11.24 14.51 -15.77
C LYS A 310 -10.05 13.67 -15.31
N THR A 311 -10.10 13.18 -14.08
CA THR A 311 -9.05 12.28 -13.52
C THR A 311 -9.00 10.96 -14.28
N LEU A 312 -10.16 10.36 -14.60
CA LEU A 312 -10.25 9.13 -15.39
C LEU A 312 -9.62 9.31 -16.78
N MET A 313 -10.01 10.36 -17.51
CA MET A 313 -9.46 10.66 -18.84
C MET A 313 -7.95 10.91 -18.80
N GLY A 314 -7.45 11.59 -17.76
CA GLY A 314 -6.02 11.77 -17.56
C GLY A 314 -5.27 10.44 -17.41
N ARG A 315 -5.80 9.52 -16.60
CA ARG A 315 -5.22 8.19 -16.37
C ARG A 315 -5.31 7.28 -17.60
N ILE A 316 -6.43 7.33 -18.35
CA ILE A 316 -6.61 6.60 -19.62
C ILE A 316 -5.57 7.06 -20.64
N LYS A 317 -5.41 8.36 -20.84
CA LYS A 317 -4.38 8.92 -21.75
C LYS A 317 -2.96 8.53 -21.35
N GLN A 318 -2.65 8.52 -20.05
CA GLN A 318 -1.34 8.13 -19.54
C GLN A 318 -1.02 6.64 -19.76
N ARG A 319 -2.06 5.77 -19.72
CA ARG A 319 -1.92 4.32 -19.94
C ARG A 319 -1.71 3.98 -21.41
N ASP A 320 -2.20 4.80 -22.34
CA ASP A 320 -2.00 4.78 -23.80
C ASP A 320 -2.26 3.41 -24.47
N ARG A 321 -3.37 2.76 -24.15
CA ARG A 321 -3.81 1.54 -24.84
C ARG A 321 -4.47 1.89 -26.17
N ASP A 322 -4.13 1.18 -27.27
CA ASP A 322 -4.58 1.50 -28.63
C ASP A 322 -6.10 1.63 -28.78
N TYR A 323 -6.87 0.72 -28.17
CA TYR A 323 -8.34 0.73 -28.23
C TYR A 323 -8.99 1.80 -27.33
N GLU A 324 -8.25 2.40 -26.41
CA GLU A 324 -8.71 3.45 -25.50
C GLU A 324 -8.45 4.85 -26.06
N ARG A 325 -7.57 5.02 -27.06
CA ARG A 325 -7.23 6.33 -27.65
C ARG A 325 -8.42 7.05 -28.26
N SER A 326 -9.42 6.31 -28.74
CA SER A 326 -10.64 6.84 -29.35
C SER A 326 -11.82 6.95 -28.38
N MET A 327 -11.60 6.72 -27.09
CA MET A 327 -12.68 6.83 -26.10
C MET A 327 -13.14 8.28 -25.95
N ASP A 328 -14.43 8.48 -26.16
CA ASP A 328 -15.11 9.75 -25.98
C ASP A 328 -15.31 10.07 -24.50
N GLU A 329 -15.03 11.32 -24.10
CA GLU A 329 -15.21 11.80 -22.72
C GLU A 329 -16.66 11.69 -22.26
N GLY A 330 -17.63 11.95 -23.16
CA GLY A 330 -19.05 11.81 -22.87
C GLY A 330 -19.45 10.36 -22.54
N TYR A 331 -18.81 9.39 -23.18
CA TYR A 331 -19.03 7.98 -22.85
C TYR A 331 -18.48 7.61 -21.46
N ILE A 332 -17.29 8.08 -21.13
CA ILE A 332 -16.71 7.85 -19.79
C ILE A 332 -17.55 8.54 -18.71
N GLU A 333 -18.08 9.73 -18.97
CA GLU A 333 -18.98 10.42 -18.05
C GLU A 333 -20.29 9.67 -17.83
N SER A 334 -20.95 9.23 -18.91
CA SER A 334 -22.16 8.43 -18.86
C SER A 334 -21.95 7.12 -18.08
N LEU A 335 -20.82 6.45 -18.34
CA LEU A 335 -20.44 5.24 -17.63
C LEU A 335 -20.17 5.52 -16.14
N ASN A 336 -19.51 6.63 -15.81
CA ASN A 336 -19.24 7.04 -14.43
C ASN A 336 -20.53 7.30 -13.66
N GLN A 337 -21.51 7.96 -14.28
CA GLN A 337 -22.83 8.17 -13.71
C GLN A 337 -23.57 6.84 -13.49
N ALA A 338 -23.49 5.92 -14.44
CA ALA A 338 -24.11 4.59 -14.32
C ALA A 338 -23.49 3.76 -13.18
N TYR A 339 -22.16 3.78 -13.02
CA TYR A 339 -21.47 3.15 -11.88
C TYR A 339 -21.90 3.77 -10.54
N ASN A 340 -21.91 5.09 -10.44
CA ASN A 340 -22.35 5.79 -9.24
C ASN A 340 -23.81 5.44 -8.89
N GLY A 341 -24.69 5.40 -9.88
CA GLY A 341 -26.09 5.00 -9.71
C GLY A 341 -26.22 3.55 -9.22
N PHE A 342 -25.48 2.63 -9.83
CA PHE A 342 -25.50 1.23 -9.44
C PHE A 342 -25.02 1.03 -7.99
N PHE A 343 -23.87 1.61 -7.62
CA PHE A 343 -23.31 1.44 -6.29
C PHE A 343 -24.02 2.24 -5.19
N HIS A 344 -24.80 3.25 -5.56
CA HIS A 344 -25.69 3.95 -4.63
C HIS A 344 -26.78 3.04 -4.04
N TYR A 345 -27.27 2.07 -4.84
CA TYR A 345 -28.30 1.11 -4.43
C TYR A 345 -27.74 -0.30 -4.18
N TYR A 346 -26.42 -0.45 -4.10
CA TYR A 346 -25.81 -1.76 -3.93
C TYR A 346 -25.87 -2.23 -2.48
N GLU A 347 -26.55 -3.37 -2.22
CA GLU A 347 -26.74 -3.95 -0.89
C GLU A 347 -26.35 -5.44 -0.82
N ALA A 348 -25.85 -6.01 -1.92
CA ALA A 348 -25.61 -7.46 -2.00
C ALA A 348 -24.43 -7.95 -1.17
N SER A 349 -23.48 -7.06 -0.83
CA SER A 349 -22.30 -7.30 0.00
C SER A 349 -21.87 -6.02 0.68
N PRO A 350 -21.09 -6.06 1.78
CA PRO A 350 -20.46 -4.89 2.36
C PRO A 350 -19.62 -4.14 1.31
N LEU A 351 -19.68 -2.81 1.33
CA LEU A 351 -19.14 -1.95 0.29
C LEU A 351 -18.24 -0.84 0.86
N LEU A 352 -17.01 -0.75 0.37
CA LEU A 352 -16.12 0.38 0.60
C LEU A 352 -16.08 1.26 -0.65
N ILE A 353 -16.55 2.48 -0.54
CA ILE A 353 -16.48 3.49 -1.60
C ILE A 353 -15.25 4.35 -1.36
N VAL A 354 -14.31 4.34 -2.32
CA VAL A 354 -13.02 5.02 -2.22
C VAL A 354 -12.94 6.16 -3.24
N ASN A 355 -12.86 7.39 -2.78
CA ASN A 355 -12.56 8.52 -3.65
C ASN A 355 -11.07 8.56 -3.97
N THR A 356 -10.73 8.33 -5.24
CA THR A 356 -9.35 8.25 -5.71
C THR A 356 -8.82 9.52 -6.38
N ASN A 357 -9.53 10.65 -6.30
CA ASN A 357 -9.10 11.90 -6.91
C ASN A 357 -7.81 12.44 -6.30
N HIS A 358 -7.61 12.23 -5.00
CA HIS A 358 -6.49 12.79 -4.23
C HIS A 358 -5.53 11.74 -3.70
N ILE A 359 -5.69 10.46 -4.09
CA ILE A 359 -4.78 9.38 -3.72
C ILE A 359 -4.10 8.78 -4.95
N ASP A 360 -2.83 8.46 -4.78
CA ASP A 360 -2.02 7.76 -5.78
C ASP A 360 -1.42 6.49 -5.16
N PHE A 361 -2.26 5.48 -4.97
CA PHE A 361 -1.83 4.18 -4.43
C PHE A 361 -0.90 3.39 -5.37
N VAL A 362 -0.64 3.91 -6.58
CA VAL A 362 0.30 3.32 -7.53
C VAL A 362 1.72 3.81 -7.28
N ARG A 363 1.89 5.11 -7.01
CA ARG A 363 3.20 5.75 -6.85
C ARG A 363 3.54 6.03 -5.38
N LYS A 364 2.53 6.14 -4.51
CA LYS A 364 2.69 6.47 -3.10
C LYS A 364 2.32 5.26 -2.24
N ALA A 365 3.33 4.65 -1.63
CA ALA A 365 3.13 3.48 -0.77
C ALA A 365 2.24 3.79 0.44
N ASP A 366 2.28 5.03 0.94
CA ASP A 366 1.46 5.44 2.07
C ASP A 366 -0.03 5.46 1.73
N ASP A 367 -0.39 5.95 0.54
CA ASP A 367 -1.77 5.93 0.05
C ASP A 367 -2.28 4.48 -0.09
N LEU A 368 -1.42 3.59 -0.60
CA LEU A 368 -1.72 2.16 -0.68
C LEU A 368 -1.90 1.53 0.70
N ASN A 369 -1.00 1.80 1.65
CA ASN A 369 -1.07 1.23 3.00
C ASN A 369 -2.33 1.67 3.73
N LEU A 370 -2.69 2.96 3.64
CA LEU A 370 -3.93 3.47 4.22
C LEU A 370 -5.17 2.84 3.59
N LEU A 371 -5.17 2.64 2.27
CA LEU A 371 -6.26 1.97 1.57
C LEU A 371 -6.39 0.49 1.99
N ILE A 372 -5.27 -0.22 2.09
CA ILE A 372 -5.24 -1.61 2.59
C ILE A 372 -5.78 -1.67 4.02
N ASP A 373 -5.40 -0.75 4.90
CA ASP A 373 -5.94 -0.67 6.28
C ASP A 373 -7.47 -0.53 6.30
N GLN A 374 -8.05 0.26 5.38
CA GLN A 374 -9.50 0.38 5.28
C GLN A 374 -10.14 -0.93 4.79
N ILE A 375 -9.53 -1.58 3.79
CA ILE A 375 -10.02 -2.86 3.26
C ILE A 375 -9.97 -3.95 4.35
N LEU A 376 -8.88 -4.03 5.12
CA LEU A 376 -8.72 -5.03 6.19
C LEU A 376 -9.70 -4.85 7.36
N LYS A 377 -10.13 -3.63 7.65
CA LYS A 377 -11.20 -3.38 8.63
C LYS A 377 -12.51 -4.00 8.17
N ALA A 378 -12.75 -4.01 6.86
CA ALA A 378 -13.94 -4.55 6.20
C ALA A 378 -15.22 -4.35 7.04
N PRO A 379 -15.63 -3.10 7.28
CA PRO A 379 -16.82 -2.81 8.07
C PRO A 379 -18.06 -3.36 7.38
N GLU A 380 -19.08 -3.68 8.15
CA GLU A 380 -20.39 -4.06 7.63
C GLU A 380 -21.09 -2.86 7.00
N GLY A 381 -21.92 -3.12 5.99
CA GLY A 381 -22.69 -2.10 5.27
C GLY A 381 -21.85 -1.28 4.30
N VAL A 382 -22.21 0.00 4.13
CA VAL A 382 -21.55 0.92 3.20
C VAL A 382 -20.65 1.89 3.96
N THR A 383 -19.40 1.97 3.55
CA THR A 383 -18.39 2.87 4.14
C THR A 383 -17.74 3.72 3.08
N TYR A 384 -17.46 4.97 3.43
CA TYR A 384 -16.81 5.93 2.54
C TYR A 384 -15.39 6.23 3.02
N TYR A 385 -14.44 6.22 2.09
CA TYR A 385 -13.06 6.62 2.33
C TYR A 385 -12.64 7.71 1.33
N SER A 386 -12.45 8.92 1.82
CA SER A 386 -12.04 10.10 1.04
C SER A 386 -10.85 10.78 1.70
N PRO A 387 -9.61 10.30 1.49
CA PRO A 387 -8.42 10.93 2.05
C PRO A 387 -8.20 12.30 1.38
N GLY A 388 -7.81 13.31 2.18
CA GLY A 388 -7.54 14.67 1.70
C GLY A 388 -8.75 15.61 1.63
N ALA A 389 -9.95 15.16 1.95
CA ALA A 389 -11.05 16.07 2.26
C ALA A 389 -10.84 16.58 3.69
N ASN A 390 -10.24 17.76 3.83
CA ASN A 390 -10.25 18.48 5.10
C ASN A 390 -11.71 18.83 5.42
N HIS A 391 -12.22 18.30 6.51
CA HIS A 391 -13.41 18.81 7.18
C HIS A 391 -13.05 20.04 7.99
#